data_81999525973d020e7f8489b648672ae6
#
_entry.id   81999525973d020e7f8489b648672ae6
#
_cell.length_a   1.000
_cell.length_b   1.000
_cell.length_c   1.000
_cell.angle_alpha   90.00
_cell.angle_beta   90.00
_cell.angle_gamma   90.00
#
_symmetry.space_group_name_H-M   'P 1'
#
loop_
_entity.id
_entity.type
_entity.pdbx_description
1 polymer ?
#
loop_
_entity_poly.entity_id
_entity_poly.type
_entity_poly.pdbx_seq_one_letter_code
_entity_poly.pdbx_strand_id
1 'polypeptide(L)'
;MRDMVTQKKRVVVKIGSSSLTHPTGKINLHKVEQLAVELTDIKNRGLDVVLVSSGAIAVGTSALGLEAKPDKLAGRQAAAAVGQAALMQIYEKFFSEYRQRIAQILLTKSIMDTEIRRRNAQNTIQELFSYHVIPIVNENDTIATDEIEVYDEFGDNDTLSALVAELVGADLLILLSDIDGLFTSDPNTDPDAKLIHCVDEITPDIEKMASGSVTKVGTGGMRTKLRAAQIASAAGIDMIIANASPLDNIGKIMDGEEIGTFFKARG
;
A
#
# COMPACT_ATOMS: atom_id res chain seq x y z
N MET A 1 -21.27 8.30 -7.61
CA MET A 1 -19.85 8.59 -7.29
C MET A 1 -18.96 7.36 -7.47
N ARG A 2 -19.37 6.19 -6.98
CA ARG A 2 -18.63 4.93 -7.18
C ARG A 2 -18.66 4.41 -8.62
N ASP A 3 -19.61 4.80 -9.45
CA ASP A 3 -19.61 4.52 -10.90
C ASP A 3 -18.35 5.04 -11.61
N MET A 4 -17.66 6.03 -11.02
CA MET A 4 -16.39 6.53 -11.56
C MET A 4 -15.25 5.51 -11.39
N VAL A 5 -15.32 4.63 -10.39
CA VAL A 5 -14.26 3.63 -10.13
C VAL A 5 -14.23 2.59 -11.25
N THR A 6 -15.37 2.19 -11.77
CA THR A 6 -15.48 1.20 -12.86
C THR A 6 -14.85 1.66 -14.18
N GLN A 7 -14.57 2.96 -14.32
CA GLN A 7 -13.93 3.55 -15.51
C GLN A 7 -12.41 3.70 -15.39
N LYS A 8 -11.85 3.39 -14.22
CA LYS A 8 -10.41 3.51 -13.95
C LYS A 8 -9.65 2.45 -14.72
N LYS A 9 -8.48 2.83 -15.24
CA LYS A 9 -7.64 1.98 -16.09
C LYS A 9 -6.33 1.58 -15.43
N ARG A 10 -5.84 2.42 -14.51
CA ARG A 10 -4.57 2.17 -13.81
C ARG A 10 -4.77 2.32 -12.31
N VAL A 11 -4.48 1.24 -11.58
CA VAL A 11 -4.76 1.12 -10.16
C VAL A 11 -3.47 0.79 -9.42
N VAL A 12 -3.21 1.53 -8.35
CA VAL A 12 -2.19 1.19 -7.36
C VAL A 12 -2.89 0.59 -6.15
N VAL A 13 -2.49 -0.61 -5.75
CA VAL A 13 -2.98 -1.27 -4.54
C VAL A 13 -1.85 -1.32 -3.53
N LYS A 14 -2.06 -0.77 -2.33
CA LYS A 14 -1.10 -0.87 -1.22
C LYS A 14 -1.61 -1.83 -0.18
N ILE A 15 -0.73 -2.71 0.30
CA ILE A 15 -1.03 -3.62 1.41
C ILE A 15 0.03 -3.51 2.52
N GLY A 16 -0.43 -3.42 3.75
CA GLY A 16 0.42 -3.35 4.94
C GLY A 16 0.95 -4.71 5.38
N SER A 17 2.06 -4.72 6.12
CA SER A 17 2.66 -5.94 6.67
C SER A 17 1.72 -6.68 7.62
N SER A 18 0.98 -5.96 8.49
CA SER A 18 0.00 -6.53 9.41
C SER A 18 -1.11 -7.31 8.69
N SER A 19 -1.47 -6.87 7.48
CA SER A 19 -2.46 -7.55 6.64
C SER A 19 -1.93 -8.84 6.00
N LEU A 20 -0.62 -8.97 5.83
CA LEU A 20 0.04 -10.13 5.20
C LEU A 20 0.64 -11.12 6.19
N THR A 21 0.64 -10.82 7.48
CA THR A 21 1.24 -11.68 8.51
C THR A 21 0.22 -12.16 9.52
N HIS A 22 0.52 -13.28 10.15
CA HIS A 22 -0.17 -13.74 11.35
C HIS A 22 0.31 -12.96 12.59
N PRO A 23 -0.41 -12.98 13.72
CA PRO A 23 0.05 -12.40 14.98
C PRO A 23 1.41 -12.93 15.44
N THR A 24 1.82 -14.11 14.95
CA THR A 24 3.14 -14.71 15.20
C THR A 24 4.28 -14.06 14.41
N GLY A 25 3.99 -13.07 13.57
CA GLY A 25 4.97 -12.44 12.66
C GLY A 25 5.26 -13.26 11.40
N LYS A 26 4.76 -14.48 11.29
CA LYS A 26 4.93 -15.31 10.09
C LYS A 26 3.98 -14.88 8.99
N ILE A 27 4.42 -15.01 7.74
CA ILE A 27 3.60 -14.65 6.58
C ILE A 27 2.34 -15.51 6.50
N ASN A 28 1.21 -14.89 6.19
CA ASN A 28 -0.07 -15.55 5.95
C ASN A 28 -0.16 -15.90 4.46
N LEU A 29 0.25 -17.12 4.11
CA LEU A 29 0.30 -17.58 2.73
C LEU A 29 -1.07 -17.52 2.04
N HIS A 30 -2.15 -17.82 2.77
CA HIS A 30 -3.50 -17.75 2.22
C HIS A 30 -3.89 -16.33 1.81
N LYS A 31 -3.54 -15.31 2.62
CA LYS A 31 -3.77 -13.91 2.24
C LYS A 31 -2.92 -13.48 1.05
N VAL A 32 -1.67 -13.95 0.95
CA VAL A 32 -0.83 -13.65 -0.22
C VAL A 32 -1.40 -14.29 -1.48
N GLU A 33 -1.90 -15.52 -1.39
CA GLU A 33 -2.57 -16.19 -2.50
C GLU A 33 -3.83 -15.44 -2.94
N GLN A 34 -4.72 -15.07 -2.01
CA GLN A 34 -5.91 -14.27 -2.30
C GLN A 34 -5.55 -12.95 -2.98
N LEU A 35 -4.51 -12.26 -2.49
CA LEU A 35 -4.04 -11.02 -3.11
C LEU A 35 -3.57 -11.25 -4.56
N ALA A 36 -2.85 -12.35 -4.82
CA ALA A 36 -2.41 -12.70 -6.17
C ALA A 36 -3.60 -12.98 -7.11
N VAL A 37 -4.65 -13.64 -6.62
CA VAL A 37 -5.89 -13.88 -7.37
C VAL A 37 -6.56 -12.56 -7.74
N GLU A 38 -6.81 -11.69 -6.76
CA GLU A 38 -7.50 -10.41 -6.96
C GLU A 38 -6.76 -9.50 -7.95
N LEU A 39 -5.44 -9.35 -7.79
CA LEU A 39 -4.66 -8.49 -8.67
C LEU A 39 -4.52 -9.07 -10.08
N THR A 40 -4.45 -10.39 -10.21
CA THR A 40 -4.43 -11.06 -11.51
C THR A 40 -5.77 -10.90 -12.23
N ASP A 41 -6.90 -11.01 -11.51
CA ASP A 41 -8.23 -10.80 -12.09
C ASP A 41 -8.37 -9.37 -12.64
N ILE A 42 -7.99 -8.35 -11.86
CA ILE A 42 -8.00 -6.95 -12.31
C ILE A 42 -7.11 -6.78 -13.56
N LYS A 43 -5.92 -7.38 -13.56
CA LYS A 43 -5.02 -7.34 -14.74
C LYS A 43 -5.67 -8.02 -15.96
N ASN A 44 -6.35 -9.13 -15.77
CA ASN A 44 -7.06 -9.86 -16.83
C ASN A 44 -8.28 -9.08 -17.37
N ARG A 45 -8.85 -8.16 -16.58
CA ARG A 45 -9.87 -7.21 -17.05
C ARG A 45 -9.28 -6.11 -17.95
N GLY A 46 -7.96 -6.10 -18.18
CA GLY A 46 -7.26 -5.16 -19.06
C GLY A 46 -6.75 -3.89 -18.37
N LEU A 47 -6.74 -3.85 -17.03
CA LEU A 47 -6.23 -2.70 -16.27
C LEU A 47 -4.72 -2.82 -16.02
N ASP A 48 -4.06 -1.67 -15.86
CA ASP A 48 -2.72 -1.63 -15.32
C ASP A 48 -2.78 -1.66 -13.80
N VAL A 49 -2.01 -2.57 -13.19
CA VAL A 49 -1.98 -2.78 -11.75
C VAL A 49 -0.56 -2.64 -11.24
N VAL A 50 -0.39 -1.92 -10.13
CA VAL A 50 0.84 -1.87 -9.33
C VAL A 50 0.52 -2.29 -7.91
N LEU A 51 1.31 -3.20 -7.35
CA LEU A 51 1.25 -3.53 -5.93
C LEU A 51 2.34 -2.78 -5.18
N VAL A 52 1.96 -2.00 -4.16
CA VAL A 52 2.91 -1.47 -3.17
C VAL A 52 2.83 -2.35 -1.92
N SER A 53 3.90 -3.09 -1.69
CA SER A 53 3.99 -4.08 -0.62
C SER A 53 4.76 -3.53 0.57
N SER A 54 4.58 -4.16 1.71
CA SER A 54 5.31 -3.93 2.96
C SER A 54 5.78 -5.27 3.54
N GLY A 55 6.52 -5.20 4.64
CA GLY A 55 6.80 -6.37 5.47
C GLY A 55 8.14 -7.04 5.22
N ALA A 56 9.04 -6.48 4.41
CA ALA A 56 10.36 -7.04 4.19
C ALA A 56 11.12 -7.27 5.51
N ILE A 57 11.14 -6.27 6.41
CA ILE A 57 11.80 -6.41 7.72
C ILE A 57 11.15 -7.54 8.56
N ALA A 58 9.82 -7.62 8.60
CA ALA A 58 9.12 -8.65 9.37
C ALA A 58 9.39 -10.05 8.85
N VAL A 59 9.32 -10.24 7.53
CA VAL A 59 9.65 -11.51 6.87
C VAL A 59 11.12 -11.89 7.11
N GLY A 60 12.04 -10.93 7.01
CA GLY A 60 13.45 -11.16 7.25
C GLY A 60 13.77 -11.48 8.71
N THR A 61 13.12 -10.80 9.66
CA THR A 61 13.21 -11.13 11.09
C THR A 61 12.85 -12.59 11.35
N SER A 62 11.73 -13.03 10.77
CA SER A 62 11.27 -14.43 10.85
C SER A 62 12.22 -15.40 10.14
N ALA A 63 12.69 -15.06 8.93
CA ALA A 63 13.60 -15.91 8.15
C ALA A 63 14.96 -16.08 8.82
N LEU A 64 15.44 -15.06 9.53
CA LEU A 64 16.68 -15.10 10.32
C LEU A 64 16.51 -15.80 11.68
N GLY A 65 15.30 -16.22 12.05
CA GLY A 65 15.04 -16.84 13.34
C GLY A 65 15.17 -15.88 14.54
N LEU A 66 15.04 -14.58 14.32
CA LEU A 66 15.12 -13.58 15.38
C LEU A 66 13.80 -13.54 16.17
N GLU A 67 13.90 -13.38 17.48
CA GLU A 67 12.72 -13.31 18.38
C GLU A 67 11.93 -12.01 18.22
N ALA A 68 12.60 -10.91 17.84
CA ALA A 68 11.99 -9.60 17.65
C ALA A 68 12.67 -8.83 16.51
N LYS A 69 11.98 -7.78 16.02
CA LYS A 69 12.52 -6.82 15.06
C LYS A 69 13.80 -6.19 15.65
N PRO A 70 14.92 -6.15 14.88
CA PRO A 70 16.16 -5.56 15.36
C PRO A 70 16.01 -4.06 15.71
N ASP A 71 16.58 -3.66 16.84
CA ASP A 71 16.56 -2.25 17.29
C ASP A 71 17.52 -1.39 16.47
N LYS A 72 18.69 -1.94 16.11
CA LYS A 72 19.72 -1.20 15.36
C LYS A 72 19.36 -1.09 13.88
N LEU A 73 19.65 0.08 13.29
CA LEU A 73 19.45 0.36 11.87
C LEU A 73 20.06 -0.73 10.98
N ALA A 74 21.33 -1.03 11.13
CA ALA A 74 22.03 -2.07 10.35
C ALA A 74 21.36 -3.45 10.47
N GLY A 75 20.82 -3.79 11.65
CA GLY A 75 20.06 -5.02 11.84
C GLY A 75 18.74 -5.02 11.07
N ARG A 76 18.02 -3.90 11.07
CA ARG A 76 16.80 -3.72 10.28
C ARG A 76 17.07 -3.79 8.78
N GLN A 77 18.13 -3.13 8.31
CA GLN A 77 18.56 -3.18 6.90
C GLN A 77 18.93 -4.60 6.48
N ALA A 78 19.68 -5.33 7.32
CA ALA A 78 20.03 -6.72 7.05
C ALA A 78 18.78 -7.64 7.02
N ALA A 79 17.85 -7.46 7.96
CA ALA A 79 16.57 -8.16 7.96
C ALA A 79 15.76 -7.83 6.70
N ALA A 80 15.69 -6.55 6.30
CA ALA A 80 15.02 -6.15 5.07
C ALA A 80 15.63 -6.82 3.82
N ALA A 81 16.96 -6.91 3.73
CA ALA A 81 17.64 -7.55 2.60
C ALA A 81 17.26 -9.02 2.46
N VAL A 82 17.27 -9.78 3.57
CA VAL A 82 16.85 -11.20 3.57
C VAL A 82 15.35 -11.32 3.30
N GLY A 83 14.55 -10.50 3.96
CA GLY A 83 13.09 -10.57 3.88
C GLY A 83 12.53 -10.16 2.54
N GLN A 84 13.13 -9.17 1.87
CA GLN A 84 12.69 -8.74 0.54
C GLN A 84 12.86 -9.86 -0.49
N ALA A 85 13.99 -10.59 -0.45
CA ALA A 85 14.20 -11.74 -1.32
C ALA A 85 13.17 -12.85 -1.05
N ALA A 86 12.95 -13.18 0.22
CA ALA A 86 11.97 -14.20 0.61
C ALA A 86 10.53 -13.79 0.24
N LEU A 87 10.17 -12.52 0.43
CA LEU A 87 8.85 -11.99 0.08
C LEU A 87 8.60 -12.09 -1.43
N MET A 88 9.57 -11.73 -2.26
CA MET A 88 9.45 -11.84 -3.71
C MET A 88 9.33 -13.29 -4.17
N GLN A 89 10.03 -14.24 -3.55
CA GLN A 89 9.87 -15.68 -3.85
C GLN A 89 8.44 -16.16 -3.55
N ILE A 90 7.84 -15.66 -2.46
CA ILE A 90 6.47 -16.02 -2.09
C ILE A 90 5.47 -15.42 -3.09
N TYR A 91 5.62 -14.16 -3.47
CA TYR A 91 4.80 -13.54 -4.51
C TYR A 91 4.93 -14.29 -5.84
N GLU A 92 6.16 -14.54 -6.30
CA GLU A 92 6.40 -15.26 -7.56
C GLU A 92 5.71 -16.63 -7.56
N LYS A 93 5.78 -17.37 -6.45
CA LYS A 93 5.10 -18.66 -6.32
C LYS A 93 3.59 -18.54 -6.59
N PHE A 94 2.90 -17.59 -5.96
CA PHE A 94 1.45 -17.49 -6.10
C PHE A 94 1.01 -16.85 -7.43
N PHE A 95 1.68 -15.79 -7.88
CA PHE A 95 1.35 -15.18 -9.17
C PHE A 95 1.60 -16.12 -10.35
N SER A 96 2.65 -16.94 -10.30
CA SER A 96 2.96 -17.91 -11.36
C SER A 96 1.91 -19.01 -11.51
N GLU A 97 1.21 -19.41 -10.43
CA GLU A 97 0.08 -20.35 -10.49
C GLU A 97 -1.03 -19.84 -11.42
N TYR A 98 -1.21 -18.52 -11.50
CA TYR A 98 -2.17 -17.84 -12.37
C TYR A 98 -1.55 -17.34 -13.68
N ARG A 99 -0.31 -17.76 -14.00
CA ARG A 99 0.48 -17.32 -15.18
C ARG A 99 0.68 -15.82 -15.26
N GLN A 100 0.58 -15.12 -14.14
CA GLN A 100 0.85 -13.69 -14.03
C GLN A 100 2.32 -13.46 -13.71
N ARG A 101 2.99 -12.65 -14.55
CA ARG A 101 4.38 -12.22 -14.31
C ARG A 101 4.40 -11.01 -13.39
N ILE A 102 5.39 -10.99 -12.51
CA ILE A 102 5.66 -9.88 -11.60
C ILE A 102 7.08 -9.34 -11.80
N ALA A 103 7.32 -8.11 -11.38
CA ALA A 103 8.65 -7.51 -11.36
C ALA A 103 8.87 -6.75 -10.06
N GLN A 104 10.06 -6.89 -9.46
CA GLN A 104 10.44 -6.14 -8.28
C GLN A 104 10.93 -4.73 -8.67
N ILE A 105 10.42 -3.72 -7.97
CA ILE A 105 10.89 -2.33 -8.03
C ILE A 105 11.16 -1.86 -6.60
N LEU A 106 12.41 -1.50 -6.30
CA LEU A 106 12.78 -0.92 -5.01
C LEU A 106 13.04 0.58 -5.19
N LEU A 107 12.27 1.38 -4.47
CA LEU A 107 12.37 2.83 -4.52
C LEU A 107 12.78 3.38 -3.15
N THR A 108 13.39 4.55 -3.17
CA THR A 108 13.50 5.42 -2.00
C THR A 108 12.68 6.67 -2.26
N LYS A 109 12.25 7.38 -1.23
CA LYS A 109 11.46 8.62 -1.39
C LYS A 109 12.20 9.66 -2.23
N SER A 110 13.52 9.65 -2.20
CA SER A 110 14.38 10.49 -3.03
C SER A 110 14.22 10.26 -4.55
N ILE A 111 13.41 9.28 -4.98
CA ILE A 111 13.08 9.08 -6.40
C ILE A 111 12.40 10.32 -6.99
N MET A 112 11.66 11.07 -6.17
CA MET A 112 10.97 12.28 -6.60
C MET A 112 11.87 13.51 -6.64
N ASP A 113 13.08 13.46 -6.05
CA ASP A 113 13.97 14.62 -5.89
C ASP A 113 14.68 15.03 -7.19
N THR A 114 14.82 14.09 -8.14
CA THR A 114 15.48 14.37 -9.40
C THR A 114 14.67 13.89 -10.59
N GLU A 115 14.52 14.79 -11.58
CA GLU A 115 13.79 14.51 -12.82
C GLU A 115 14.32 13.26 -13.56
N ILE A 116 15.63 13.03 -13.52
CA ILE A 116 16.25 11.87 -14.18
C ILE A 116 15.81 10.56 -13.51
N ARG A 117 15.84 10.49 -12.17
CA ARG A 117 15.43 9.27 -11.45
C ARG A 117 13.94 9.00 -11.63
N ARG A 118 13.13 10.04 -11.49
CA ARG A 118 11.68 9.98 -11.70
C ARG A 118 11.36 9.42 -13.09
N ARG A 119 11.93 10.00 -14.15
CA ARG A 119 11.69 9.57 -15.53
C ARG A 119 12.17 8.15 -15.80
N ASN A 120 13.32 7.73 -15.25
CA ASN A 120 13.82 6.37 -15.42
C ASN A 120 12.88 5.35 -14.77
N ALA A 121 12.37 5.63 -13.56
CA ALA A 121 11.40 4.77 -12.90
C ALA A 121 10.06 4.71 -13.67
N GLN A 122 9.58 5.86 -14.16
CA GLN A 122 8.38 5.92 -15.01
C GLN A 122 8.53 5.07 -16.26
N ASN A 123 9.63 5.24 -17.00
CA ASN A 123 9.91 4.48 -18.22
C ASN A 123 9.96 2.97 -17.95
N THR A 124 10.63 2.57 -16.87
CA THR A 124 10.71 1.15 -16.48
C THR A 124 9.32 0.58 -16.19
N ILE A 125 8.51 1.28 -15.40
CA ILE A 125 7.17 0.79 -15.04
C ILE A 125 6.26 0.79 -16.27
N GLN A 126 6.35 1.81 -17.13
CA GLN A 126 5.56 1.85 -18.36
C GLN A 126 5.92 0.69 -19.31
N GLU A 127 7.20 0.32 -19.40
CA GLU A 127 7.63 -0.83 -20.19
C GLU A 127 7.12 -2.16 -19.60
N LEU A 128 7.12 -2.29 -18.26
CA LEU A 128 6.53 -3.45 -17.59
C LEU A 128 5.03 -3.59 -17.89
N PHE A 129 4.30 -2.49 -17.94
CA PHE A 129 2.88 -2.52 -18.34
C PHE A 129 2.69 -3.03 -19.78
N SER A 130 3.56 -2.61 -20.73
CA SER A 130 3.52 -3.07 -22.12
C SER A 130 3.75 -4.59 -22.23
N TYR A 131 4.51 -5.17 -21.30
CA TYR A 131 4.74 -6.62 -21.19
C TYR A 131 3.69 -7.36 -20.34
N HIS A 132 2.62 -6.69 -19.92
CA HIS A 132 1.57 -7.23 -19.05
C HIS A 132 2.10 -7.76 -17.71
N VAL A 133 3.17 -7.17 -17.19
CA VAL A 133 3.78 -7.50 -15.90
C VAL A 133 3.14 -6.65 -14.80
N ILE A 134 2.93 -7.20 -13.62
CA ILE A 134 2.53 -6.45 -12.41
C ILE A 134 3.81 -6.03 -11.66
N PRO A 135 4.14 -4.72 -11.60
CA PRO A 135 5.22 -4.23 -10.75
C PRO A 135 4.84 -4.40 -9.27
N ILE A 136 5.74 -4.99 -8.48
CA ILE A 136 5.67 -5.01 -7.02
C ILE A 136 6.70 -4.03 -6.49
N VAL A 137 6.22 -2.93 -5.96
CA VAL A 137 7.03 -1.83 -5.43
C VAL A 137 7.17 -1.97 -3.93
N ASN A 138 8.36 -1.76 -3.41
CA ASN A 138 8.61 -1.60 -1.98
C ASN A 138 9.70 -0.54 -1.76
N GLU A 139 9.84 -0.09 -0.52
CA GLU A 139 10.96 0.75 -0.14
C GLU A 139 12.28 -0.04 -0.22
N ASN A 140 13.35 0.64 -0.61
CA ASN A 140 14.70 0.07 -0.55
C ASN A 140 15.28 0.29 0.85
N ASP A 141 14.74 -0.44 1.82
CA ASP A 141 15.15 -0.38 3.23
C ASP A 141 16.65 -0.64 3.43
N THR A 142 17.34 -1.28 2.46
CA THR A 142 18.76 -1.63 2.59
C THR A 142 19.68 -0.42 2.49
N ILE A 143 19.23 0.64 1.85
CA ILE A 143 20.02 1.87 1.64
C ILE A 143 19.30 3.13 2.15
N ALA A 144 18.08 3.01 2.65
CA ALA A 144 17.36 4.10 3.30
C ALA A 144 18.01 4.39 4.66
N THR A 145 18.56 5.58 4.82
CA THR A 145 19.33 5.95 6.03
C THR A 145 18.58 6.91 6.93
N ASP A 146 17.97 7.94 6.37
CA ASP A 146 17.51 9.11 7.13
C ASP A 146 16.13 8.94 7.75
N GLU A 147 15.37 7.96 7.29
CA GLU A 147 13.96 7.79 7.62
C GLU A 147 13.71 6.80 8.75
N ILE A 148 14.69 5.91 9.00
CA ILE A 148 14.60 4.90 10.05
C ILE A 148 15.06 5.47 11.42
N GLU A 149 15.87 6.54 11.45
CA GLU A 149 16.45 7.11 12.69
C GLU A 149 15.68 8.29 13.29
N VAL A 150 15.05 9.15 12.47
CA VAL A 150 14.57 10.46 12.93
C VAL A 150 13.06 10.51 13.18
N TYR A 151 12.26 9.71 12.48
CA TYR A 151 10.82 9.70 12.65
C TYR A 151 10.27 8.28 12.44
N ASP A 152 9.74 7.70 13.50
CA ASP A 152 8.95 6.46 13.51
C ASP A 152 7.69 6.56 12.58
N GLU A 153 7.43 7.77 12.07
CA GLU A 153 6.32 8.10 11.15
C GLU A 153 6.67 7.91 9.66
N PHE A 154 7.93 7.67 9.27
CA PHE A 154 8.36 7.75 7.86
C PHE A 154 8.66 6.43 7.15
N GLY A 155 8.74 5.29 7.82
CA GLY A 155 8.76 3.97 7.19
C GLY A 155 7.37 3.57 6.67
N ASP A 156 6.63 4.55 6.12
CA ASP A 156 5.22 4.42 5.84
C ASP A 156 4.98 4.21 4.35
N ASN A 157 4.66 2.97 4.00
CA ASN A 157 4.29 2.61 2.64
C ASN A 157 2.96 3.25 2.17
N ASP A 158 2.21 3.93 3.05
CA ASP A 158 1.03 4.69 2.62
C ASP A 158 1.49 5.90 1.79
N THR A 159 2.43 6.70 2.31
CA THR A 159 3.04 7.81 1.58
C THR A 159 3.76 7.34 0.31
N LEU A 160 4.57 6.26 0.40
CA LEU A 160 5.22 5.67 -0.78
C LEU A 160 4.19 5.29 -1.85
N SER A 161 3.06 4.71 -1.47
CA SER A 161 2.02 4.30 -2.42
C SER A 161 1.38 5.49 -3.15
N ALA A 162 1.20 6.62 -2.48
CA ALA A 162 0.71 7.84 -3.11
C ALA A 162 1.74 8.44 -4.09
N LEU A 163 3.03 8.45 -3.73
CA LEU A 163 4.11 8.86 -4.63
C LEU A 163 4.23 7.93 -5.84
N VAL A 164 4.07 6.62 -5.65
CA VAL A 164 4.03 5.65 -6.75
C VAL A 164 2.81 5.88 -7.64
N ALA A 165 1.64 6.15 -7.07
CA ALA A 165 0.44 6.45 -7.83
C ALA A 165 0.63 7.70 -8.71
N GLU A 166 1.22 8.77 -8.16
CA GLU A 166 1.61 9.95 -8.92
C GLU A 166 2.63 9.60 -10.01
N LEU A 167 3.69 8.87 -9.65
CA LEU A 167 4.78 8.48 -10.55
C LEU A 167 4.26 7.74 -11.79
N VAL A 168 3.31 6.82 -11.63
CA VAL A 168 2.78 6.01 -12.72
C VAL A 168 1.57 6.65 -13.43
N GLY A 169 1.08 7.78 -12.95
CA GLY A 169 -0.16 8.41 -13.44
C GLY A 169 -1.36 7.50 -13.23
N ALA A 170 -1.55 7.01 -12.01
CA ALA A 170 -2.68 6.17 -11.66
C ALA A 170 -4.00 6.95 -11.64
N ASP A 171 -5.11 6.25 -11.89
CA ASP A 171 -6.45 6.81 -11.77
C ASP A 171 -7.04 6.57 -10.37
N LEU A 172 -6.54 5.55 -9.68
CA LEU A 172 -7.02 5.13 -8.36
C LEU A 172 -5.88 4.56 -7.52
N LEU A 173 -5.86 4.95 -6.23
CA LEU A 173 -5.07 4.32 -5.17
C LEU A 173 -6.01 3.60 -4.20
N ILE A 174 -5.87 2.29 -4.05
CA ILE A 174 -6.55 1.50 -3.03
C ILE A 174 -5.54 1.21 -1.91
N LEU A 175 -5.81 1.74 -0.73
CA LEU A 175 -5.00 1.57 0.46
C LEU A 175 -5.69 0.58 1.40
N LEU A 176 -5.16 -0.64 1.42
CA LEU A 176 -5.66 -1.71 2.28
C LEU A 176 -5.05 -1.62 3.68
N SER A 177 -5.91 -1.68 4.68
CA SER A 177 -5.56 -1.52 6.09
C SER A 177 -6.29 -2.57 6.95
N ASP A 178 -6.06 -2.52 8.26
CA ASP A 178 -6.76 -3.29 9.30
C ASP A 178 -8.05 -2.62 9.78
N ILE A 179 -8.42 -1.47 9.20
CA ILE A 179 -9.63 -0.72 9.50
C ILE A 179 -10.49 -0.56 8.24
N ASP A 180 -11.82 -0.40 8.45
CA ASP A 180 -12.78 -0.30 7.34
C ASP A 180 -12.68 1.00 6.56
N GLY A 181 -12.09 2.05 7.12
CA GLY A 181 -11.95 3.36 6.51
C GLY A 181 -11.76 4.46 7.56
N LEU A 182 -12.10 5.69 7.20
CA LEU A 182 -12.11 6.84 8.10
C LEU A 182 -13.42 6.87 8.89
N PHE A 183 -13.34 7.00 10.21
CA PHE A 183 -14.51 7.14 11.09
C PHE A 183 -14.58 8.56 11.65
N THR A 184 -15.75 8.96 12.12
CA THR A 184 -15.99 10.25 12.78
C THR A 184 -15.22 10.39 14.11
N SER A 185 -14.88 9.27 14.74
CA SER A 185 -14.09 9.12 15.98
C SER A 185 -13.45 7.72 15.99
N ASP A 186 -12.61 7.42 16.97
CA ASP A 186 -11.98 6.08 17.07
C ASP A 186 -13.03 5.01 17.42
N PRO A 187 -13.34 4.07 16.51
CA PRO A 187 -14.35 3.04 16.74
C PRO A 187 -13.98 2.05 17.85
N ASN A 188 -12.72 2.01 18.30
CA ASN A 188 -12.32 1.16 19.43
C ASN A 188 -12.67 1.79 20.78
N THR A 189 -12.87 3.10 20.83
CA THR A 189 -13.11 3.86 22.06
C THR A 189 -14.48 4.53 22.08
N ASP A 190 -15.07 4.78 20.92
CA ASP A 190 -16.37 5.44 20.76
C ASP A 190 -17.35 4.51 20.02
N PRO A 191 -18.35 3.94 20.70
CA PRO A 191 -19.35 3.07 20.06
C PRO A 191 -20.27 3.80 19.06
N ASP A 192 -20.34 5.13 19.11
CA ASP A 192 -21.13 5.96 18.21
C ASP A 192 -20.34 6.38 16.96
N ALA A 193 -19.08 5.95 16.82
CA ALA A 193 -18.25 6.21 15.66
C ALA A 193 -18.90 5.68 14.36
N LYS A 194 -19.00 6.53 13.37
CA LYS A 194 -19.61 6.19 12.07
C LYS A 194 -18.56 6.23 10.96
N LEU A 195 -18.62 5.25 10.07
CA LEU A 195 -17.77 5.23 8.88
C LEU A 195 -18.15 6.39 7.95
N ILE A 196 -17.15 7.12 7.49
CA ILE A 196 -17.28 8.18 6.48
C ILE A 196 -17.09 7.53 5.11
N HIS A 197 -18.15 7.44 4.31
CA HIS A 197 -18.09 6.76 3.01
C HIS A 197 -17.42 7.60 1.92
N CYS A 198 -17.46 8.94 2.03
CA CYS A 198 -16.88 9.84 1.03
C CYS A 198 -16.32 11.10 1.68
N VAL A 199 -15.17 11.52 1.18
CA VAL A 199 -14.49 12.78 1.53
C VAL A 199 -14.23 13.53 0.22
N ASP A 200 -15.00 14.60 -0.02
CA ASP A 200 -14.82 15.45 -1.20
C ASP A 200 -13.59 16.36 -1.06
N GLU A 201 -13.28 16.79 0.17
CA GLU A 201 -12.12 17.62 0.49
C GLU A 201 -11.60 17.30 1.89
N ILE A 202 -10.26 17.20 2.03
CA ILE A 202 -9.61 16.99 3.33
C ILE A 202 -9.54 18.34 4.05
N THR A 203 -10.51 18.57 4.92
CA THR A 203 -10.60 19.78 5.75
C THR A 203 -9.85 19.61 7.06
N PRO A 204 -9.56 20.71 7.81
CA PRO A 204 -8.98 20.63 9.16
C PRO A 204 -9.80 19.76 10.14
N ASP A 205 -11.10 19.64 9.94
CA ASP A 205 -11.96 18.79 10.78
C ASP A 205 -11.72 17.29 10.46
N ILE A 206 -11.54 16.94 9.19
CA ILE A 206 -11.13 15.58 8.79
C ILE A 206 -9.75 15.23 9.37
N GLU A 207 -8.79 16.17 9.35
CA GLU A 207 -7.47 15.96 9.95
C GLU A 207 -7.53 15.74 11.48
N LYS A 208 -8.41 16.46 12.19
CA LYS A 208 -8.63 16.27 13.62
C LYS A 208 -9.20 14.89 13.95
N MET A 209 -10.14 14.37 13.14
CA MET A 209 -10.70 13.03 13.31
C MET A 209 -9.61 11.96 13.23
N ALA A 210 -8.63 12.14 12.36
CA ALA A 210 -7.49 11.23 12.23
C ALA A 210 -6.50 11.29 13.40
N SER A 211 -6.44 12.40 14.14
CA SER A 211 -5.47 12.61 15.23
C SER A 211 -5.86 11.84 16.49
N GLY A 212 -7.11 11.38 16.63
CA GLY A 212 -7.62 10.67 17.80
C GLY A 212 -7.31 9.16 17.82
N SER A 213 -6.91 8.56 16.70
CA SER A 213 -6.71 7.12 16.57
C SER A 213 -5.23 6.73 16.65
N VAL A 214 -4.73 6.50 17.87
CA VAL A 214 -3.39 5.89 18.08
C VAL A 214 -3.54 4.38 18.14
N THR A 215 -3.31 3.69 17.02
CA THR A 215 -3.22 2.23 17.03
C THR A 215 -1.86 1.78 17.57
N LYS A 216 -1.85 0.92 18.59
CA LYS A 216 -0.64 0.37 19.25
C LYS A 216 0.16 -0.62 18.39
N VAL A 217 -0.33 -1.01 17.21
CA VAL A 217 0.26 -2.09 16.40
C VAL A 217 0.22 -1.72 14.92
N GLY A 218 1.12 -0.85 14.50
CA GLY A 218 1.30 -0.51 13.08
C GLY A 218 2.01 0.83 12.94
N THR A 219 3.01 0.90 12.08
CA THR A 219 3.80 2.12 11.82
C THR A 219 3.04 3.19 11.03
N GLY A 220 1.78 2.93 10.61
CA GLY A 220 0.95 3.85 9.82
C GLY A 220 -0.43 4.03 10.43
N GLY A 221 -0.64 5.06 11.25
CA GLY A 221 -1.96 5.44 11.76
C GLY A 221 -2.85 6.10 10.69
N MET A 222 -4.07 6.52 11.05
CA MET A 222 -4.97 7.25 10.13
C MET A 222 -4.31 8.54 9.57
N ARG A 223 -3.39 9.14 10.31
CA ARG A 223 -2.66 10.34 9.90
C ARG A 223 -1.82 10.11 8.64
N THR A 224 -1.10 8.97 8.53
CA THR A 224 -0.32 8.64 7.35
C THR A 224 -1.20 8.38 6.13
N LYS A 225 -2.37 7.75 6.35
CA LYS A 225 -3.38 7.52 5.31
C LYS A 225 -3.98 8.82 4.79
N LEU A 226 -4.26 9.78 5.67
CA LEU A 226 -4.70 11.12 5.23
C LEU A 226 -3.61 11.85 4.46
N ARG A 227 -2.35 11.73 4.87
CA ARG A 227 -1.24 12.30 4.11
C ARG A 227 -1.15 11.69 2.71
N ALA A 228 -1.30 10.37 2.59
CA ALA A 228 -1.36 9.70 1.30
C ALA A 228 -2.55 10.21 0.46
N ALA A 229 -3.72 10.42 1.08
CA ALA A 229 -4.90 10.97 0.41
C ALA A 229 -4.68 12.41 -0.07
N GLN A 230 -3.98 13.25 0.70
CA GLN A 230 -3.60 14.60 0.28
C GLN A 230 -2.70 14.59 -0.96
N ILE A 231 -1.68 13.73 -0.97
CA ILE A 231 -0.76 13.58 -2.11
C ILE A 231 -1.53 13.08 -3.34
N ALA A 232 -2.30 12.01 -3.20
CA ALA A 232 -3.09 11.44 -4.28
C ALA A 232 -4.09 12.48 -4.86
N SER A 233 -4.84 13.15 -3.99
CA SER A 233 -5.81 14.18 -4.39
C SER A 233 -5.13 15.36 -5.11
N ALA A 234 -3.98 15.82 -4.65
CA ALA A 234 -3.20 16.88 -5.31
C ALA A 234 -2.70 16.47 -6.70
N ALA A 235 -2.44 15.18 -6.91
CA ALA A 235 -2.05 14.60 -8.19
C ALA A 235 -3.25 14.26 -9.12
N GLY A 236 -4.48 14.57 -8.71
CA GLY A 236 -5.69 14.24 -9.48
C GLY A 236 -6.08 12.76 -9.42
N ILE A 237 -5.69 12.04 -8.37
CA ILE A 237 -5.91 10.61 -8.19
C ILE A 237 -6.94 10.38 -7.10
N ASP A 238 -7.99 9.62 -7.42
CA ASP A 238 -8.93 9.16 -6.40
C ASP A 238 -8.27 8.14 -5.47
N MET A 239 -8.64 8.14 -4.19
CA MET A 239 -8.11 7.17 -3.24
C MET A 239 -9.22 6.50 -2.44
N ILE A 240 -9.05 5.22 -2.14
CA ILE A 240 -9.94 4.48 -1.24
C ILE A 240 -9.12 3.88 -0.09
N ILE A 241 -9.56 4.09 1.14
CA ILE A 241 -9.10 3.34 2.30
C ILE A 241 -10.13 2.26 2.58
N ALA A 242 -9.70 1.00 2.63
CA ALA A 242 -10.57 -0.14 2.88
C ALA A 242 -9.89 -1.21 3.74
N ASN A 243 -10.69 -2.07 4.34
CA ASN A 243 -10.19 -3.20 5.10
C ASN A 243 -9.57 -4.25 4.16
N ALA A 244 -8.37 -4.72 4.51
CA ALA A 244 -7.69 -5.82 3.84
C ALA A 244 -8.32 -7.21 4.13
N SER A 245 -9.36 -7.26 4.91
CA SER A 245 -10.03 -8.51 5.28
C SER A 245 -11.54 -8.35 5.19
N PRO A 246 -12.17 -8.98 4.18
CA PRO A 246 -11.61 -9.90 3.20
C PRO A 246 -10.88 -9.18 2.03
N LEU A 247 -9.96 -9.87 1.36
CA LEU A 247 -9.20 -9.30 0.23
C LEU A 247 -10.01 -9.14 -1.06
N ASP A 248 -11.14 -9.84 -1.20
CA ASP A 248 -12.09 -9.66 -2.30
C ASP A 248 -12.74 -8.25 -2.31
N ASN A 249 -12.54 -7.47 -1.24
CA ASN A 249 -12.85 -6.04 -1.23
C ASN A 249 -12.19 -5.29 -2.40
N ILE A 250 -11.03 -5.76 -2.89
CA ILE A 250 -10.35 -5.16 -4.05
C ILE A 250 -11.25 -5.28 -5.29
N GLY A 251 -11.69 -6.50 -5.62
CA GLY A 251 -12.59 -6.76 -6.74
C GLY A 251 -13.91 -6.02 -6.63
N LYS A 252 -14.54 -6.05 -5.45
CA LYS A 252 -15.80 -5.35 -5.16
C LYS A 252 -15.68 -3.82 -5.33
N ILE A 253 -14.56 -3.23 -4.86
CA ILE A 253 -14.27 -1.81 -5.11
C ILE A 253 -14.23 -1.53 -6.60
N MET A 254 -13.53 -2.36 -7.38
CA MET A 254 -13.42 -2.19 -8.83
C MET A 254 -14.76 -2.41 -9.55
N ASP A 255 -15.68 -3.15 -8.96
CA ASP A 255 -17.05 -3.35 -9.43
C ASP A 255 -18.00 -2.19 -9.00
N GLY A 256 -17.48 -1.21 -8.24
CA GLY A 256 -18.23 -0.01 -7.83
C GLY A 256 -19.00 -0.15 -6.52
N GLU A 257 -18.76 -1.19 -5.73
CA GLU A 257 -19.39 -1.34 -4.43
C GLU A 257 -18.89 -0.29 -3.42
N GLU A 258 -19.77 0.13 -2.50
CA GLU A 258 -19.47 1.12 -1.47
C GLU A 258 -18.69 0.53 -0.28
N ILE A 259 -17.43 0.19 -0.52
CA ILE A 259 -16.52 -0.34 0.49
C ILE A 259 -15.53 0.77 0.90
N GLY A 260 -15.34 0.94 2.20
CA GLY A 260 -14.36 1.86 2.76
C GLY A 260 -14.73 3.34 2.64
N THR A 261 -13.70 4.18 2.72
CA THR A 261 -13.80 5.63 2.55
C THR A 261 -13.18 6.05 1.22
N PHE A 262 -13.97 6.68 0.38
CA PHE A 262 -13.53 7.25 -0.90
C PHE A 262 -13.10 8.71 -0.71
N PHE A 263 -11.88 9.03 -1.11
CA PHE A 263 -11.32 10.37 -1.18
C PHE A 263 -11.28 10.81 -2.63
N LYS A 264 -11.97 11.88 -2.93
CA LYS A 264 -12.07 12.40 -4.29
C LYS A 264 -10.82 13.19 -4.67
N ALA A 265 -10.36 12.98 -5.89
CA ALA A 265 -9.32 13.81 -6.50
C ALA A 265 -9.76 15.29 -6.57
N ARG A 266 -8.81 16.21 -6.42
CA ARG A 266 -9.03 17.60 -6.80
C ARG A 266 -9.16 17.69 -8.31
N GLY A 267 -10.29 18.25 -8.76
CA GLY A 267 -10.54 18.47 -10.18
C GLY A 267 -9.72 19.62 -10.75
#